data_37f22fe23a9107c18ad534799eefc761
#
_entry.id   37f22fe23a9107c18ad534799eefc761
#
_cell.length_a   1.000
_cell.length_b   1.000
_cell.length_c   1.000
_cell.angle_alpha   90.00
_cell.angle_beta   90.00
_cell.angle_gamma   90.00
#
_symmetry.space_group_name_H-M   'P 1'
#
loop_
_entity.id
_entity.type
_entity.pdbx_description
1 polymer ?
#
loop_
_entity_poly.entity_id
_entity_poly.type
_entity_poly.pdbx_seq_one_letter_code
_entity_poly.pdbx_strand_id
1 'polypeptide(L)'
;MVMANTRSVLRTIAQGGDIAPGQVLAEANEILYPEILESMFVTCFYGVLDPSSDTFTYANAGHDLPYLHRNGDAEELRARGMPLGLMPGMRYEEKETILQAGESVLFYSDGLVEAHDPKGEMFGFPRLQTLVAEHDGEEERSLVNLLMKELYSFTGEGWEQEDDITLVTLERSKEL
;
A
#
# COMPACT_ATOMS: atom_id res chain seq x y z
N MET A 1 19.47 0.67 -6.15
CA MET A 1 20.05 -0.61 -5.67
C MET A 1 19.31 -1.14 -4.44
N VAL A 2 18.99 -0.33 -3.43
CA VAL A 2 18.29 -0.74 -2.19
C VAL A 2 16.94 -1.40 -2.46
N MET A 3 16.07 -0.82 -3.28
CA MET A 3 14.74 -1.36 -3.60
C MET A 3 14.80 -2.76 -4.25
N ALA A 4 15.74 -2.99 -5.19
CA ALA A 4 15.90 -4.29 -5.83
C ALA A 4 16.39 -5.36 -4.84
N ASN A 5 17.26 -4.98 -3.89
CA ASN A 5 17.72 -5.85 -2.82
C ASN A 5 16.56 -6.19 -1.87
N THR A 6 15.81 -5.20 -1.41
CA THR A 6 14.64 -5.38 -0.53
C THR A 6 13.63 -6.36 -1.15
N ARG A 7 13.28 -6.18 -2.42
CA ARG A 7 12.39 -7.10 -3.14
C ARG A 7 12.93 -8.54 -3.14
N SER A 8 14.22 -8.72 -3.38
CA SER A 8 14.85 -10.04 -3.41
C SER A 8 14.86 -10.70 -2.05
N VAL A 9 15.15 -9.94 -0.99
CA VAL A 9 15.13 -10.39 0.41
C VAL A 9 13.72 -10.85 0.79
N LEU A 10 12.71 -9.99 0.62
CA LEU A 10 11.31 -10.31 0.93
C LEU A 10 10.84 -11.57 0.18
N ARG A 11 11.15 -11.66 -1.12
CA ARG A 11 10.79 -12.83 -1.92
C ARG A 11 11.45 -14.11 -1.42
N THR A 12 12.72 -14.06 -1.03
CA THR A 12 13.45 -15.22 -0.55
C THR A 12 12.88 -15.72 0.77
N ILE A 13 12.57 -14.82 1.71
CA ILE A 13 11.96 -15.15 2.99
C ILE A 13 10.57 -15.77 2.76
N ALA A 14 9.73 -15.14 1.95
CA ALA A 14 8.39 -15.61 1.64
C ALA A 14 8.34 -17.00 0.97
N GLN A 15 9.37 -17.38 0.23
CA GLN A 15 9.50 -18.71 -0.38
C GLN A 15 9.88 -19.81 0.63
N GLY A 16 10.33 -19.44 1.84
CA GLY A 16 10.80 -20.37 2.87
C GLY A 16 9.70 -21.15 3.59
N GLY A 17 8.42 -20.86 3.37
CA GLY A 17 7.30 -21.54 3.97
C GLY A 17 6.12 -20.63 4.33
N ASP A 18 5.21 -21.15 5.16
CA ASP A 18 4.06 -20.41 5.68
C ASP A 18 4.51 -19.51 6.84
N ILE A 19 5.05 -18.34 6.50
CA ILE A 19 5.59 -17.35 7.43
C ILE A 19 4.63 -16.18 7.52
N ALA A 20 4.28 -15.80 8.74
CA ALA A 20 3.38 -14.69 9.01
C ALA A 20 3.94 -13.34 8.51
N PRO A 21 3.12 -12.41 7.97
CA PRO A 21 3.55 -11.13 7.41
C PRO A 21 4.46 -10.31 8.33
N GLY A 22 4.14 -10.25 9.62
CA GLY A 22 4.96 -9.54 10.61
C GLY A 22 6.34 -10.17 10.78
N GLN A 23 6.44 -11.48 10.69
CA GLN A 23 7.71 -12.20 10.77
C GLN A 23 8.55 -11.98 9.49
N VAL A 24 7.91 -12.00 8.31
CA VAL A 24 8.61 -11.70 7.04
C VAL A 24 9.28 -10.34 7.09
N LEU A 25 8.57 -9.30 7.57
CA LEU A 25 9.13 -7.96 7.71
C LEU A 25 10.25 -7.90 8.78
N ALA A 26 10.10 -8.63 9.90
CA ALA A 26 11.13 -8.67 10.94
C ALA A 26 12.42 -9.32 10.43
N GLU A 27 12.35 -10.45 9.74
CA GLU A 27 13.51 -11.12 9.15
C GLU A 27 14.14 -10.26 8.04
N ALA A 28 13.31 -9.61 7.20
CA ALA A 28 13.80 -8.69 6.18
C ALA A 28 14.55 -7.50 6.80
N ASN A 29 14.04 -6.94 7.90
CA ASN A 29 14.71 -5.86 8.62
C ASN A 29 16.10 -6.27 9.13
N GLU A 30 16.24 -7.45 9.72
CA GLU A 30 17.52 -7.94 10.23
C GLU A 30 18.56 -8.13 9.11
N ILE A 31 18.14 -8.53 7.92
CA ILE A 31 19.02 -8.67 6.75
C ILE A 31 19.38 -7.31 6.17
N LEU A 32 18.40 -6.40 6.06
CA LEU A 32 18.59 -5.10 5.41
C LEU A 32 19.33 -4.08 6.27
N TYR A 33 19.11 -4.10 7.60
CA TYR A 33 19.68 -3.11 8.51
C TYR A 33 21.19 -2.94 8.36
N PRO A 34 22.04 -3.99 8.34
CA PRO A 34 23.49 -3.84 8.18
C PRO A 34 23.92 -3.45 6.76
N GLU A 35 23.04 -3.56 5.76
CA GLU A 35 23.35 -3.30 4.35
C GLU A 35 22.88 -1.93 3.85
N ILE A 36 21.96 -1.30 4.57
CA ILE A 36 21.42 0.02 4.24
C ILE A 36 22.28 1.10 4.87
N LEU A 37 22.54 2.19 4.13
CA LEU A 37 23.28 3.34 4.66
C LEU A 37 22.48 3.98 5.81
N GLU A 38 23.18 4.51 6.84
CA GLU A 38 22.57 5.08 8.06
C GLU A 38 21.49 6.16 7.82
N SER A 39 21.50 6.79 6.64
CA SER A 39 20.53 7.82 6.26
C SER A 39 19.37 7.29 5.40
N MET A 40 19.31 6.00 5.15
CA MET A 40 18.30 5.39 4.27
C MET A 40 17.43 4.39 5.03
N PHE A 41 16.21 4.27 4.60
CA PHE A 41 15.25 3.26 5.07
C PHE A 41 14.30 2.88 3.92
N VAL A 42 13.55 1.82 4.10
CA VAL A 42 12.53 1.38 3.14
C VAL A 42 11.19 1.25 3.84
N THR A 43 10.17 1.90 3.31
CA THR A 43 8.79 1.64 3.72
C THR A 43 8.24 0.44 2.97
N CYS A 44 7.44 -0.39 3.64
CA CYS A 44 6.87 -1.58 3.03
C CYS A 44 5.55 -1.95 3.70
N PHE A 45 4.53 -2.19 2.88
CA PHE A 45 3.33 -2.90 3.29
C PHE A 45 3.39 -4.31 2.72
N TYR A 46 3.27 -5.32 3.56
CA TYR A 46 3.32 -6.72 3.15
C TYR A 46 2.04 -7.44 3.56
N GLY A 47 1.38 -8.06 2.61
CA GLY A 47 0.13 -8.77 2.84
C GLY A 47 0.06 -10.09 2.10
N VAL A 48 -0.68 -11.03 2.69
CA VAL A 48 -0.96 -12.36 2.15
C VAL A 48 -2.47 -12.58 2.15
N LEU A 49 -3.02 -12.88 0.97
CA LEU A 49 -4.41 -13.30 0.82
C LEU A 49 -4.48 -14.83 0.78
N ASP A 50 -5.26 -15.43 1.67
CA ASP A 50 -5.67 -16.82 1.56
C ASP A 50 -6.99 -16.91 0.79
N PRO A 51 -6.98 -17.41 -0.47
CA PRO A 51 -8.19 -17.46 -1.28
C PRO A 51 -9.23 -18.49 -0.78
N SER A 52 -8.84 -19.40 0.12
CA SER A 52 -9.73 -20.42 0.65
C SER A 52 -10.62 -19.92 1.78
N SER A 53 -10.13 -18.95 2.54
CA SER A 53 -10.81 -18.31 3.67
C SER A 53 -11.16 -16.85 3.44
N ASP A 54 -10.68 -16.27 2.30
CA ASP A 54 -10.77 -14.84 1.98
C ASP A 54 -10.10 -13.94 3.02
N THR A 55 -9.25 -14.51 3.86
CA THR A 55 -8.52 -13.79 4.88
C THR A 55 -7.32 -13.08 4.27
N PHE A 56 -7.27 -11.78 4.45
CA PHE A 56 -6.12 -10.95 4.11
C PHE A 56 -5.36 -10.59 5.38
N THR A 57 -4.20 -11.22 5.58
CA THR A 57 -3.30 -10.99 6.71
C THR A 57 -2.18 -10.06 6.28
N TYR A 58 -1.87 -9.04 7.08
CA TYR A 58 -0.92 -8.00 6.68
C TYR A 58 -0.11 -7.43 7.85
N ALA A 59 1.03 -6.82 7.49
CA ALA A 59 1.88 -6.03 8.37
C ALA A 59 2.41 -4.81 7.62
N ASN A 60 2.73 -3.74 8.36
CA ASN A 60 3.19 -2.49 7.78
C ASN A 60 4.52 -2.05 8.42
N ALA A 61 5.49 -1.75 7.57
CA ALA A 61 6.79 -1.18 7.92
C ALA A 61 6.86 0.30 7.51
N GLY A 62 5.98 1.13 8.09
CA GLY A 62 5.99 2.59 7.91
C GLY A 62 5.54 3.08 6.52
N HIS A 63 4.86 2.25 5.74
CA HIS A 63 4.29 2.65 4.45
C HIS A 63 2.91 3.29 4.64
N ASP A 64 2.47 4.10 3.68
CA ASP A 64 1.14 4.67 3.65
C ASP A 64 0.06 3.60 3.82
N LEU A 65 -0.98 3.95 4.58
CA LEU A 65 -2.01 2.99 4.94
C LEU A 65 -2.92 2.70 3.73
N PRO A 66 -3.01 1.43 3.27
CA PRO A 66 -3.95 1.08 2.23
C PRO A 66 -5.40 1.33 2.67
N TYR A 67 -6.26 1.62 1.71
CA TYR A 67 -7.70 1.75 1.94
C TYR A 67 -8.45 0.50 1.49
N LEU A 68 -9.22 -0.08 2.41
CA LEU A 68 -10.23 -1.08 2.11
C LEU A 68 -11.54 -0.37 1.76
N HIS A 69 -11.99 -0.52 0.51
CA HIS A 69 -13.32 -0.09 0.09
C HIS A 69 -14.36 -1.14 0.49
N ARG A 70 -15.28 -0.75 1.36
CA ARG A 70 -16.33 -1.60 1.92
C ARG A 70 -17.62 -0.81 2.14
N ASN A 71 -18.73 -1.25 1.54
CA ASN A 71 -20.06 -0.68 1.75
C ASN A 71 -20.14 0.86 1.58
N GLY A 72 -19.40 1.41 0.62
CA GLY A 72 -19.37 2.85 0.39
C GLY A 72 -18.53 3.64 1.41
N ASP A 73 -17.64 2.97 2.13
CA ASP A 73 -16.67 3.56 3.05
C ASP A 73 -15.24 3.19 2.64
N ALA A 74 -14.27 4.00 3.07
CA ALA A 74 -12.84 3.76 2.89
C ALA A 74 -12.17 3.60 4.25
N GLU A 75 -11.94 2.35 4.64
CA GLU A 75 -11.33 1.96 5.90
C GLU A 75 -9.81 1.81 5.75
N GLU A 76 -9.02 2.46 6.61
CA GLU A 76 -7.57 2.30 6.59
C GLU A 76 -7.13 0.96 7.20
N LEU A 77 -6.30 0.21 6.49
CA LEU A 77 -5.68 -1.01 7.00
C LEU A 77 -4.47 -0.68 7.88
N ARG A 78 -4.73 -0.48 9.17
CA ARG A 78 -3.74 -0.04 10.16
C ARG A 78 -3.00 -1.21 10.78
N ALA A 79 -1.67 -1.22 10.68
CA ALA A 79 -0.77 -2.07 11.45
C ALA A 79 0.48 -1.25 11.82
N ARG A 80 1.02 -1.47 13.03
CA ARG A 80 2.16 -0.68 13.55
C ARG A 80 3.46 -1.32 13.16
N GLY A 81 4.41 -0.49 12.71
CA GLY A 81 5.79 -0.89 12.43
C GLY A 81 6.61 0.30 11.94
N MET A 82 7.90 0.23 12.18
CA MET A 82 8.86 1.22 11.70
C MET A 82 9.41 0.81 10.33
N PRO A 83 9.88 1.75 9.49
CA PRO A 83 10.52 1.42 8.23
C PRO A 83 11.64 0.40 8.37
N LEU A 84 11.83 -0.43 7.35
CA LEU A 84 12.90 -1.43 7.28
C LEU A 84 14.27 -0.73 7.20
N GLY A 85 15.24 -1.27 7.89
CA GLY A 85 16.61 -0.76 7.91
C GLY A 85 16.86 0.42 8.85
N LEU A 86 15.83 0.92 9.53
CA LEU A 86 15.95 2.07 10.44
C LEU A 86 16.60 1.68 11.78
N MET A 87 16.21 0.55 12.36
CA MET A 87 16.69 0.04 13.63
C MET A 87 16.74 -1.50 13.63
N PRO A 88 17.68 -2.14 14.34
CA PRO A 88 17.70 -3.59 14.51
C PRO A 88 16.63 -4.05 15.51
N GLY A 89 16.26 -5.33 15.47
CA GLY A 89 15.36 -5.95 16.44
C GLY A 89 13.90 -5.51 16.37
N MET A 90 13.48 -4.96 15.23
CA MET A 90 12.13 -4.44 15.05
C MET A 90 11.09 -5.58 14.99
N ARG A 91 9.92 -5.30 15.56
CA ARG A 91 8.74 -6.16 15.47
C ARG A 91 7.63 -5.42 14.76
N TYR A 92 6.88 -6.15 13.96
CA TYR A 92 5.79 -5.61 13.16
C TYR A 92 4.46 -6.20 13.63
N GLU A 93 3.50 -5.31 13.91
CA GLU A 93 2.15 -5.74 14.26
C GLU A 93 1.52 -6.43 13.05
N GLU A 94 0.86 -7.56 13.32
CA GLU A 94 0.12 -8.31 12.33
C GLU A 94 -1.37 -8.10 12.54
N LYS A 95 -2.09 -7.92 11.45
CA LYS A 95 -3.53 -7.75 11.41
C LYS A 95 -4.13 -8.63 10.33
N GLU A 96 -5.41 -8.91 10.47
CA GLU A 96 -6.18 -9.62 9.47
C GLU A 96 -7.53 -8.96 9.22
N THR A 97 -8.02 -9.09 8.01
CA THR A 97 -9.38 -8.73 7.61
C THR A 97 -9.90 -9.75 6.59
N ILE A 98 -11.20 -9.93 6.52
CA ILE A 98 -11.82 -10.74 5.47
C ILE A 98 -12.15 -9.83 4.30
N LEU A 99 -11.70 -10.17 3.10
CA LEU A 99 -12.04 -9.45 1.86
C LEU A 99 -13.27 -10.10 1.24
N GLN A 100 -14.42 -9.44 1.36
CA GLN A 100 -15.70 -9.96 0.84
C GLN A 100 -15.84 -9.72 -0.67
N ALA A 101 -16.76 -10.48 -1.30
CA ALA A 101 -17.05 -10.29 -2.73
C ALA A 101 -17.51 -8.86 -3.02
N GLY A 102 -16.87 -8.20 -3.97
CA GLY A 102 -17.11 -6.81 -4.35
C GLY A 102 -16.37 -5.78 -3.52
N GLU A 103 -15.54 -6.21 -2.56
CA GLU A 103 -14.62 -5.32 -1.85
C GLU A 103 -13.27 -5.23 -2.54
N SER A 104 -12.56 -4.14 -2.31
CA SER A 104 -11.23 -3.91 -2.87
C SER A 104 -10.30 -3.23 -1.87
N VAL A 105 -9.00 -3.48 -2.02
CA VAL A 105 -7.95 -2.78 -1.28
C VAL A 105 -7.13 -1.96 -2.26
N LEU A 106 -7.01 -0.67 -2.00
CA LEU A 106 -6.12 0.23 -2.73
C LEU A 106 -4.80 0.36 -2.00
N PHE A 107 -3.71 0.07 -2.70
CA PHE A 107 -2.33 0.38 -2.31
C PHE A 107 -1.83 1.52 -3.17
N TYR A 108 -1.10 2.46 -2.58
CA TYR A 108 -0.60 3.65 -3.30
C TYR A 108 0.73 4.11 -2.70
N SER A 109 1.51 4.86 -3.48
CA SER A 109 2.69 5.57 -3.00
C SER A 109 2.34 7.02 -2.65
N ASP A 110 3.16 7.65 -1.81
CA ASP A 110 3.06 9.03 -1.36
C ASP A 110 2.96 10.05 -2.51
N GLY A 111 3.61 9.78 -3.65
CA GLY A 111 3.53 10.63 -4.84
C GLY A 111 2.10 10.96 -5.31
N LEU A 112 1.09 10.12 -4.97
CA LEU A 112 -0.31 10.45 -5.26
C LEU A 112 -0.83 11.57 -4.35
N VAL A 113 -0.65 11.43 -3.04
CA VAL A 113 -1.23 12.33 -2.04
C VAL A 113 -0.42 13.62 -1.87
N GLU A 114 0.86 13.59 -2.22
CA GLU A 114 1.77 14.73 -2.18
C GLU A 114 1.79 15.55 -3.47
N ALA A 115 1.11 15.10 -4.54
CA ALA A 115 0.99 15.87 -5.77
C ALA A 115 0.31 17.21 -5.53
N HIS A 116 0.85 18.28 -6.13
CA HIS A 116 0.38 19.65 -5.93
C HIS A 116 -0.44 20.18 -7.11
N ASP A 117 -1.43 21.01 -6.78
CA ASP A 117 -2.13 21.83 -7.78
C ASP A 117 -1.31 23.09 -8.15
N PRO A 118 -1.73 23.90 -9.15
CA PRO A 118 -1.04 25.12 -9.52
C PRO A 118 -0.96 26.21 -8.43
N LYS A 119 -1.68 26.03 -7.31
CA LYS A 119 -1.65 26.93 -6.15
C LYS A 119 -0.75 26.41 -5.03
N GLY A 120 -0.20 25.20 -5.18
CA GLY A 120 0.62 24.53 -4.18
C GLY A 120 -0.19 23.81 -3.09
N GLU A 121 -1.46 23.47 -3.34
CA GLU A 121 -2.25 22.64 -2.45
C GLU A 121 -2.02 21.17 -2.78
N MET A 122 -1.81 20.30 -1.75
CA MET A 122 -1.64 18.86 -1.93
C MET A 122 -2.97 18.19 -2.31
N PHE A 123 -2.90 17.11 -3.11
CA PHE A 123 -4.03 16.23 -3.37
C PHE A 123 -4.63 15.70 -2.07
N GLY A 124 -3.80 15.15 -1.19
CA GLY A 124 -4.06 14.86 0.22
C GLY A 124 -4.90 13.62 0.49
N PHE A 125 -4.71 13.07 1.68
CA PHE A 125 -5.45 11.88 2.16
C PHE A 125 -6.97 12.05 2.21
N PRO A 126 -7.54 13.20 2.64
CA PRO A 126 -8.99 13.35 2.72
C PRO A 126 -9.68 13.22 1.36
N ARG A 127 -9.06 13.75 0.29
CA ARG A 127 -9.59 13.61 -1.07
C ARG A 127 -9.50 12.19 -1.56
N LEU A 128 -8.35 11.53 -1.34
CA LEU A 128 -8.16 10.13 -1.69
C LEU A 128 -9.21 9.24 -1.00
N GLN A 129 -9.40 9.42 0.32
CA GLN A 129 -10.38 8.65 1.09
C GLN A 129 -11.80 8.83 0.56
N THR A 130 -12.20 10.07 0.23
CA THR A 130 -13.51 10.36 -0.36
C THR A 130 -13.69 9.65 -1.70
N LEU A 131 -12.71 9.71 -2.60
CA LEU A 131 -12.77 9.07 -3.91
C LEU A 131 -12.85 7.54 -3.81
N VAL A 132 -12.13 6.95 -2.85
CA VAL A 132 -12.23 5.50 -2.60
C VAL A 132 -13.60 5.13 -2.07
N ALA A 133 -14.15 5.90 -1.12
CA ALA A 133 -15.46 5.63 -0.52
C ALA A 133 -16.61 5.77 -1.55
N GLU A 134 -16.54 6.76 -2.43
CA GLU A 134 -17.56 7.03 -3.44
C GLU A 134 -17.46 6.12 -4.69
N HIS A 135 -16.42 5.28 -4.77
CA HIS A 135 -16.27 4.36 -5.88
C HIS A 135 -17.39 3.30 -5.88
N ASP A 136 -18.14 3.21 -6.98
CA ASP A 136 -19.33 2.34 -7.10
C ASP A 136 -18.99 0.86 -7.38
N GLY A 137 -17.71 0.55 -7.62
CA GLY A 137 -17.25 -0.81 -7.91
C GLY A 137 -17.74 -1.37 -9.26
N GLU A 138 -18.21 -0.51 -10.17
CA GLU A 138 -18.57 -0.94 -11.53
C GLU A 138 -17.31 -1.35 -12.32
N GLU A 139 -17.31 -2.53 -12.93
CA GLU A 139 -16.16 -3.09 -13.66
C GLU A 139 -15.64 -2.17 -14.77
N GLU A 140 -16.50 -1.35 -15.39
CA GLU A 140 -16.10 -0.41 -16.43
C GLU A 140 -15.32 0.81 -15.90
N ARG A 141 -15.32 1.02 -14.58
CA ARG A 141 -14.65 2.16 -13.93
C ARG A 141 -13.64 1.70 -12.89
N SER A 142 -12.51 1.22 -13.34
CA SER A 142 -11.39 0.90 -12.45
C SER A 142 -11.07 2.07 -11.51
N LEU A 143 -10.97 1.81 -10.20
CA LEU A 143 -10.61 2.80 -9.19
C LEU A 143 -9.29 3.51 -9.56
N VAL A 144 -8.31 2.78 -10.10
CA VAL A 144 -7.06 3.35 -10.59
C VAL A 144 -7.29 4.40 -11.68
N ASN A 145 -8.17 4.11 -12.66
CA ASN A 145 -8.49 5.06 -13.74
C ASN A 145 -9.22 6.29 -13.20
N LEU A 146 -10.12 6.11 -12.23
CA LEU A 146 -10.80 7.22 -11.56
C LEU A 146 -9.78 8.11 -10.86
N LEU A 147 -8.90 7.55 -10.04
CA LEU A 147 -7.89 8.29 -9.30
C LEU A 147 -6.92 9.05 -10.22
N MET A 148 -6.47 8.42 -11.30
CA MET A 148 -5.60 9.08 -12.27
C MET A 148 -6.30 10.24 -12.97
N LYS A 149 -7.58 10.10 -13.34
CA LYS A 149 -8.37 11.16 -13.94
C LYS A 149 -8.54 12.35 -12.98
N GLU A 150 -8.89 12.06 -11.73
CA GLU A 150 -9.06 13.08 -10.70
C GLU A 150 -7.72 13.79 -10.37
N LEU A 151 -6.61 13.04 -10.33
CA LEU A 151 -5.28 13.61 -10.16
C LEU A 151 -4.94 14.60 -11.30
N TYR A 152 -5.09 14.20 -12.57
CA TYR A 152 -4.82 15.08 -13.70
C TYR A 152 -5.73 16.31 -13.71
N SER A 153 -7.00 16.16 -13.32
CA SER A 153 -7.92 17.29 -13.18
C SER A 153 -7.50 18.26 -12.08
N PHE A 154 -6.95 17.72 -10.99
CA PHE A 154 -6.48 18.51 -9.85
C PHE A 154 -5.18 19.26 -10.13
N THR A 155 -4.20 18.58 -10.70
CA THR A 155 -2.87 19.14 -10.99
C THR A 155 -2.88 20.11 -12.17
N GLY A 156 -3.83 19.97 -13.09
CA GLY A 156 -4.02 20.87 -14.23
C GLY A 156 -3.05 20.65 -15.40
N GLU A 157 -3.21 21.48 -16.44
CA GLU A 157 -2.37 21.42 -17.65
C GLU A 157 -0.93 21.86 -17.34
N GLY A 158 0.04 21.08 -17.86
CA GLY A 158 1.47 21.38 -17.69
C GLY A 158 2.07 20.93 -16.37
N TRP A 159 1.34 20.14 -15.58
CA TRP A 159 1.89 19.56 -14.37
C TRP A 159 3.09 18.67 -14.66
N GLU A 160 4.21 18.93 -13.98
CA GLU A 160 5.37 18.06 -13.96
C GLU A 160 5.26 17.13 -12.73
N GLN A 161 5.30 15.83 -12.96
CA GLN A 161 5.23 14.83 -11.89
C GLN A 161 6.42 14.99 -10.94
N GLU A 162 6.14 15.20 -9.66
CA GLU A 162 7.15 15.49 -8.63
C GLU A 162 7.81 14.21 -8.09
N ASP A 163 7.04 13.10 -8.03
CA ASP A 163 7.51 11.80 -7.58
C ASP A 163 6.79 10.66 -8.32
N ASP A 164 7.31 9.44 -8.22
CA ASP A 164 6.72 8.25 -8.83
C ASP A 164 5.38 7.88 -8.18
N ILE A 165 4.35 7.74 -9.02
CA ILE A 165 3.01 7.35 -8.58
C ILE A 165 2.79 5.88 -8.88
N THR A 166 2.57 5.10 -7.84
CA THR A 166 2.19 3.69 -7.94
C THR A 166 0.80 3.49 -7.35
N LEU A 167 -0.10 2.88 -8.13
CA LEU A 167 -1.43 2.51 -7.70
C LEU A 167 -1.65 1.03 -8.01
N VAL A 168 -2.09 0.27 -7.02
CA VAL A 168 -2.44 -1.15 -7.17
C VAL A 168 -3.75 -1.42 -6.45
N THR A 169 -4.68 -2.11 -7.10
CA THR A 169 -5.91 -2.61 -6.46
C THR A 169 -5.88 -4.13 -6.36
N LEU A 170 -6.29 -4.63 -5.21
CA LEU A 170 -6.63 -6.03 -4.98
C LEU A 170 -8.14 -6.09 -4.83
N GLU A 171 -8.81 -6.73 -5.79
CA GLU A 171 -10.29 -6.80 -5.83
C GLU A 171 -10.75 -8.24 -5.71
N ARG A 172 -11.78 -8.45 -4.91
CA ARG A 172 -12.50 -9.71 -4.91
C ARG A 172 -13.73 -9.59 -5.81
N SER A 173 -13.72 -10.29 -6.95
CA SER A 173 -14.84 -10.29 -7.88
C SER A 173 -16.13 -10.73 -7.19
N LYS A 174 -17.24 -10.08 -7.54
CA LYS A 174 -18.57 -10.63 -7.27
C LYS A 174 -18.68 -11.88 -8.14
N GLU A 175 -18.89 -13.04 -7.52
CA GLU A 175 -19.20 -14.24 -8.30
C GLU A 175 -20.40 -13.96 -9.19
N LEU A 176 -20.29 -14.39 -10.46
CA LEU A 176 -21.37 -14.32 -11.46
C LEU A 176 -22.51 -15.29 -11.12
#